data_f6ac1fd5cdc857bc3e14fe893f7b262f
#
_entry.id   f6ac1fd5cdc857bc3e14fe893f7b262f
#
_cell.length_a   1.000
_cell.length_b   1.000
_cell.length_c   1.000
_cell.angle_alpha   90.00
_cell.angle_beta   90.00
_cell.angle_gamma   90.00
#
_symmetry.space_group_name_H-M   'P 1'
#
loop_
_entity.id
_entity.type
_entity.pdbx_description
1 polymer ?
#
loop_
_entity_poly.entity_id
_entity_poly.type
_entity_poly.pdbx_seq_one_letter_code
_entity_poly.pdbx_strand_id
1 'polypeptide(L)'
;GHSLLMVGPPGTGKSMLAQRLPGLLPSLETDEALESAAVHSLSGGFDAVRWRHRWVRAPHHSASRAALVGGGSPPRPGEISLAHRGVLFLDELPEFPRSALEALREPLETGYISIARANRTVEFPARFQLVAAMNPCPCGHLGHPVRACRCTPDQVSRYQSRLSGPLLDRIDLQVE
;
A
#
# COMPACT_ATOMS: atom_id res chain seq x y z
N GLY A 1 3.33 -12.98 2.29
CA GLY A 1 4.59 -12.24 2.16
C GLY A 1 4.73 -11.24 3.29
N HIS A 2 5.95 -10.82 3.56
CA HIS A 2 6.20 -9.80 4.59
C HIS A 2 5.99 -8.39 4.04
N SER A 3 5.47 -7.51 4.86
CA SER A 3 5.35 -6.08 4.57
C SER A 3 6.72 -5.40 4.69
N LEU A 4 7.03 -4.47 3.79
CA LEU A 4 8.32 -3.80 3.70
C LEU A 4 8.15 -2.28 3.71
N LEU A 5 8.91 -1.58 4.56
CA LEU A 5 9.08 -0.15 4.53
C LEU A 5 10.53 0.18 4.14
N MET A 6 10.70 0.93 3.07
CA MET A 6 11.99 1.48 2.65
C MET A 6 12.09 2.94 3.06
N VAL A 7 13.09 3.27 3.87
CA VAL A 7 13.39 4.64 4.29
C VAL A 7 14.69 5.07 3.64
N GLY A 8 14.74 6.25 3.05
CA GLY A 8 15.99 6.73 2.44
C GLY A 8 15.83 8.04 1.70
N PRO A 9 16.93 8.70 1.35
CA PRO A 9 16.93 9.95 0.61
C PRO A 9 16.25 9.83 -0.77
N PRO A 10 15.79 10.94 -1.34
CA PRO A 10 15.28 10.93 -2.71
C PRO A 10 16.37 10.48 -3.69
N GLY A 11 15.97 9.73 -4.73
CA GLY A 11 16.88 9.24 -5.77
C GLY A 11 17.64 7.94 -5.44
N THR A 12 17.37 7.28 -4.29
CA THR A 12 18.00 5.99 -3.93
C THR A 12 17.38 4.76 -4.61
N GLY A 13 16.38 4.96 -5.49
CA GLY A 13 15.81 3.86 -6.27
C GLY A 13 14.68 3.09 -5.59
N LYS A 14 14.13 3.56 -4.45
CA LYS A 14 13.06 2.90 -3.71
C LYS A 14 11.85 2.53 -4.59
N SER A 15 11.34 3.48 -5.34
CA SER A 15 10.18 3.27 -6.24
C SER A 15 10.51 2.30 -7.38
N MET A 16 11.73 2.33 -7.90
CA MET A 16 12.20 1.40 -8.92
C MET A 16 12.26 -0.04 -8.38
N LEU A 17 12.77 -0.22 -7.17
CA LEU A 17 12.82 -1.53 -6.51
C LEU A 17 11.41 -2.08 -6.27
N ALA A 18 10.50 -1.24 -5.75
CA ALA A 18 9.11 -1.64 -5.52
C ALA A 18 8.40 -2.09 -6.80
N GLN A 19 8.60 -1.40 -7.92
CA GLN A 19 8.01 -1.76 -9.22
C GLN A 19 8.56 -3.06 -9.80
N ARG A 20 9.79 -3.44 -9.46
CA ARG A 20 10.44 -4.67 -9.95
C ARG A 20 10.20 -5.88 -9.05
N LEU A 21 9.82 -5.67 -7.79
CA LEU A 21 9.57 -6.73 -6.83
C LEU A 21 8.60 -7.81 -7.34
N PRO A 22 7.48 -7.47 -8.00
CA PRO A 22 6.54 -8.49 -8.48
C PRO A 22 7.15 -9.48 -9.48
N GLY A 23 8.15 -9.04 -10.26
CA GLY A 23 8.89 -9.92 -11.18
C GLY A 23 9.76 -10.97 -10.50
N LEU A 24 10.01 -10.84 -9.19
CA LEU A 24 10.74 -11.79 -8.36
C LEU A 24 9.80 -12.77 -7.65
N LEU A 25 8.51 -12.47 -7.59
CA LEU A 25 7.53 -13.31 -6.94
C LEU A 25 7.06 -14.43 -7.87
N PRO A 26 6.77 -15.62 -7.33
CA PRO A 26 6.22 -16.71 -8.14
C PRO A 26 4.86 -16.31 -8.71
N SER A 27 4.51 -16.88 -9.88
CA SER A 27 3.17 -16.74 -10.45
C SER A 27 2.10 -17.21 -9.47
N LEU A 28 0.89 -16.66 -9.60
CA LEU A 28 -0.24 -17.09 -8.80
C LEU A 28 -0.59 -18.56 -9.09
N GLU A 29 -0.92 -19.32 -8.06
CA GLU A 29 -1.59 -20.60 -8.21
C GLU A 29 -3.01 -20.39 -8.80
N THR A 30 -3.60 -21.44 -9.34
CA THR A 30 -4.89 -21.32 -10.05
C THR A 30 -5.98 -20.73 -9.17
N ASP A 31 -6.09 -21.18 -7.92
CA ASP A 31 -7.10 -20.69 -6.97
C ASP A 31 -6.85 -19.22 -6.60
N GLU A 32 -5.59 -18.84 -6.36
CA GLU A 32 -5.19 -17.44 -6.12
C GLU A 32 -5.50 -16.54 -7.31
N ALA A 33 -5.29 -17.04 -8.53
CA ALA A 33 -5.57 -16.32 -9.77
C ALA A 33 -7.09 -16.13 -9.97
N LEU A 34 -7.91 -17.12 -9.62
CA LEU A 34 -9.37 -17.01 -9.62
C LEU A 34 -9.87 -15.97 -8.62
N GLU A 35 -9.36 -15.97 -7.39
CA GLU A 35 -9.70 -14.96 -6.38
C GLU A 35 -9.37 -13.54 -6.88
N SER A 36 -8.17 -13.35 -7.42
CA SER A 36 -7.73 -12.07 -7.96
C SER A 36 -8.60 -11.62 -9.15
N ALA A 37 -8.89 -12.54 -10.09
CA ALA A 37 -9.72 -12.28 -11.25
C ALA A 37 -11.15 -11.87 -10.86
N ALA A 38 -11.73 -12.52 -9.84
CA ALA A 38 -13.05 -12.18 -9.32
C ALA A 38 -13.10 -10.73 -8.82
N VAL A 39 -12.11 -10.30 -8.02
CA VAL A 39 -12.04 -8.92 -7.53
C VAL A 39 -11.88 -7.92 -8.68
N HIS A 40 -11.00 -8.19 -9.64
CA HIS A 40 -10.80 -7.31 -10.80
C HIS A 40 -12.03 -7.22 -11.70
N SER A 41 -12.79 -8.32 -11.85
CA SER A 41 -14.02 -8.34 -12.64
C SER A 41 -15.11 -7.41 -12.06
N LEU A 42 -15.18 -7.27 -10.74
CA LEU A 42 -16.13 -6.35 -10.08
C LEU A 42 -15.83 -4.88 -10.36
N SER A 43 -14.60 -4.55 -10.70
CA SER A 43 -14.20 -3.19 -11.11
C SER A 43 -14.17 -2.99 -12.63
N GLY A 44 -14.47 -4.03 -13.42
CA GLY A 44 -14.37 -4.00 -14.88
C GLY A 44 -12.94 -4.04 -15.42
N GLY A 45 -11.96 -4.36 -14.57
CA GLY A 45 -10.53 -4.33 -14.89
C GLY A 45 -9.89 -5.70 -15.12
N PHE A 46 -10.68 -6.77 -15.31
CA PHE A 46 -10.12 -8.09 -15.59
C PHE A 46 -9.46 -8.11 -16.97
N ASP A 47 -8.21 -8.60 -17.01
CA ASP A 47 -7.43 -8.78 -18.22
C ASP A 47 -6.89 -10.22 -18.29
N ALA A 48 -7.38 -11.00 -19.24
CA ALA A 48 -6.99 -12.40 -19.42
C ALA A 48 -5.49 -12.57 -19.78
N VAL A 49 -4.87 -11.57 -20.41
CA VAL A 49 -3.42 -11.60 -20.71
C VAL A 49 -2.59 -11.61 -19.44
N ARG A 50 -3.13 -11.04 -18.35
CA ARG A 50 -2.48 -11.01 -17.03
C ARG A 50 -2.92 -12.15 -16.12
N TRP A 51 -3.50 -13.20 -16.67
CA TRP A 51 -3.81 -14.40 -15.92
C TRP A 51 -2.59 -14.94 -15.16
N ARG A 52 -2.74 -15.19 -13.86
CA ARG A 52 -1.68 -15.64 -12.94
C ARG A 52 -0.56 -14.63 -12.66
N HIS A 53 -0.64 -13.40 -13.18
CA HIS A 53 0.31 -12.35 -12.80
C HIS A 53 -0.12 -11.69 -11.49
N ARG A 54 0.87 -11.33 -10.66
CA ARG A 54 0.63 -10.54 -9.45
C ARG A 54 0.47 -9.08 -9.83
N TRP A 55 -0.69 -8.53 -9.51
CA TRP A 55 -0.98 -7.12 -9.76
C TRP A 55 -0.17 -6.23 -8.83
N VAL A 56 0.30 -5.11 -9.36
CA VAL A 56 0.86 -4.00 -8.57
C VAL A 56 -0.14 -2.87 -8.60
N ARG A 57 -0.56 -2.46 -7.42
CA ARG A 57 -1.37 -1.25 -7.23
C ARG A 57 -0.51 -0.20 -6.58
N ALA A 58 -0.40 0.97 -7.20
CA ALA A 58 0.43 2.08 -6.74
C ALA A 58 -0.40 3.37 -6.75
N PRO A 59 -1.37 3.52 -5.83
CA PRO A 59 -2.16 4.74 -5.75
C PRO A 59 -1.28 5.93 -5.39
N HIS A 60 -1.60 7.09 -5.96
CA HIS A 60 -0.95 8.34 -5.61
C HIS A 60 -1.24 8.72 -4.15
N HIS A 61 -0.32 9.37 -3.46
CA HIS A 61 -0.48 9.75 -2.05
C HIS A 61 -1.70 10.65 -1.78
N SER A 62 -2.21 11.36 -2.79
CA SER A 62 -3.46 12.14 -2.68
C SER A 62 -4.75 11.27 -2.69
N ALA A 63 -4.62 9.94 -2.82
CA ALA A 63 -5.76 9.05 -2.84
C ALA A 63 -6.57 9.15 -1.54
N SER A 64 -7.89 9.31 -1.67
CA SER A 64 -8.78 9.37 -0.52
C SER A 64 -8.94 7.99 0.14
N ARG A 65 -9.41 7.97 1.40
CA ARG A 65 -9.79 6.71 2.06
C ARG A 65 -10.77 5.89 1.20
N ALA A 66 -11.74 6.53 0.54
CA ALA A 66 -12.70 5.83 -0.32
C ALA A 66 -12.05 5.22 -1.56
N ALA A 67 -11.02 5.85 -2.13
CA ALA A 67 -10.27 5.28 -3.24
C ALA A 67 -9.49 4.03 -2.81
N LEU A 68 -8.92 4.02 -1.60
CA LEU A 68 -8.19 2.86 -1.07
C LEU A 68 -9.13 1.73 -0.66
N VAL A 69 -10.16 2.02 0.11
CA VAL A 69 -11.09 1.03 0.68
C VAL A 69 -12.09 0.54 -0.35
N GLY A 70 -12.55 1.44 -1.20
CA GLY A 70 -13.68 1.20 -2.08
C GLY A 70 -14.97 1.80 -1.54
N GLY A 71 -16.06 1.55 -2.23
CA GLY A 71 -17.38 2.10 -1.89
C GLY A 71 -18.32 2.16 -3.09
N GLY A 72 -19.27 3.08 -3.05
CA GLY A 72 -20.27 3.23 -4.11
C GLY A 72 -21.57 2.47 -3.84
N SER A 73 -22.51 2.55 -4.78
CA SER A 73 -23.77 1.81 -4.76
C SER A 73 -24.06 1.30 -6.18
N PRO A 74 -23.84 0.03 -6.48
CA PRO A 74 -23.37 -1.06 -5.58
C PRO A 74 -21.92 -0.84 -5.09
N PRO A 75 -21.54 -1.46 -3.95
CA PRO A 75 -20.17 -1.39 -3.44
C PRO A 75 -19.15 -1.99 -4.44
N ARG A 76 -18.05 -1.27 -4.65
CA ARG A 76 -16.94 -1.71 -5.51
C ARG A 76 -15.64 -1.77 -4.71
N PRO A 77 -14.75 -2.72 -5.03
CA PRO A 77 -13.44 -2.81 -4.39
C PRO A 77 -12.60 -1.56 -4.69
N GLY A 78 -11.83 -1.12 -3.69
CA GLY A 78 -10.80 -0.07 -3.84
C GLY A 78 -9.41 -0.65 -4.11
N GLU A 79 -8.39 0.22 -4.12
CA GLU A 79 -7.01 -0.13 -4.44
C GLU A 79 -6.44 -1.24 -3.55
N ILE A 80 -6.85 -1.28 -2.27
CA ILE A 80 -6.42 -2.31 -1.32
C ILE A 80 -6.90 -3.70 -1.77
N SER A 81 -8.19 -3.83 -2.13
CA SER A 81 -8.73 -5.10 -2.60
C SER A 81 -8.25 -5.44 -4.01
N LEU A 82 -8.04 -4.44 -4.87
CA LEU A 82 -7.45 -4.64 -6.19
C LEU A 82 -5.98 -5.11 -6.14
N ALA A 83 -5.30 -4.91 -5.00
CA ALA A 83 -3.98 -5.47 -4.75
C ALA A 83 -4.02 -6.93 -4.23
N HIS A 84 -5.20 -7.52 -4.07
CA HIS A 84 -5.34 -8.89 -3.54
C HIS A 84 -4.48 -9.90 -4.30
N ARG A 85 -3.74 -10.74 -3.55
CA ARG A 85 -2.73 -11.70 -4.06
C ARG A 85 -1.58 -11.06 -4.85
N GLY A 86 -1.45 -9.73 -4.78
CA GLY A 86 -0.43 -8.93 -5.44
C GLY A 86 0.34 -8.03 -4.47
N VAL A 87 0.74 -6.87 -4.96
CA VAL A 87 1.53 -5.88 -4.23
C VAL A 87 0.77 -4.55 -4.17
N LEU A 88 0.63 -4.00 -2.99
CA LEU A 88 0.23 -2.60 -2.78
C LEU A 88 1.49 -1.79 -2.50
N PHE A 89 1.84 -0.90 -3.42
CA PHE A 89 2.97 0.01 -3.27
C PHE A 89 2.49 1.40 -2.87
N LEU A 90 2.97 1.91 -1.74
CA LEU A 90 2.65 3.25 -1.26
C LEU A 90 3.95 4.07 -1.20
N ASP A 91 4.16 4.91 -2.20
CA ASP A 91 5.27 5.86 -2.21
C ASP A 91 4.91 7.10 -1.39
N GLU A 92 5.92 7.74 -0.79
CA GLU A 92 5.74 8.91 0.07
C GLU A 92 4.72 8.65 1.20
N LEU A 93 4.85 7.51 1.87
CA LEU A 93 3.88 7.00 2.84
C LEU A 93 3.34 8.06 3.84
N PRO A 94 4.16 8.95 4.45
CA PRO A 94 3.67 9.98 5.36
C PRO A 94 2.82 11.08 4.70
N GLU A 95 2.79 11.17 3.36
CA GLU A 95 1.98 12.17 2.66
C GLU A 95 0.54 11.72 2.42
N PHE A 96 0.24 10.44 2.60
CA PHE A 96 -1.15 9.96 2.54
C PHE A 96 -2.00 10.54 3.67
N PRO A 97 -3.30 10.80 3.42
CA PRO A 97 -4.22 11.18 4.49
C PRO A 97 -4.22 10.15 5.61
N ARG A 98 -4.18 10.61 6.87
CA ARG A 98 -4.15 9.71 8.03
C ARG A 98 -5.29 8.68 8.02
N SER A 99 -6.49 9.10 7.63
CA SER A 99 -7.65 8.20 7.52
C SER A 99 -7.48 7.11 6.47
N ALA A 100 -6.67 7.37 5.44
CA ALA A 100 -6.33 6.39 4.40
C ALA A 100 -5.32 5.37 4.93
N LEU A 101 -4.30 5.82 5.67
CA LEU A 101 -3.30 4.94 6.31
C LEU A 101 -3.93 4.05 7.39
N GLU A 102 -4.81 4.60 8.24
CA GLU A 102 -5.51 3.82 9.25
C GLU A 102 -6.41 2.71 8.65
N ALA A 103 -6.90 2.92 7.42
CA ALA A 103 -7.71 1.92 6.74
C ALA A 103 -6.90 0.67 6.29
N LEU A 104 -5.57 0.73 6.28
CA LEU A 104 -4.71 -0.41 5.98
C LEU A 104 -4.63 -1.42 7.14
N ARG A 105 -4.93 -1.00 8.37
CA ARG A 105 -4.75 -1.83 9.56
C ARG A 105 -5.62 -3.09 9.53
N GLU A 106 -6.90 -2.93 9.21
CA GLU A 106 -7.84 -4.04 9.12
C GLU A 106 -7.37 -5.11 8.10
N PRO A 107 -7.10 -4.79 6.81
CA PRO A 107 -6.68 -5.80 5.85
C PRO A 107 -5.29 -6.38 6.10
N LEU A 108 -4.36 -5.64 6.69
CA LEU A 108 -3.06 -6.19 7.08
C LEU A 108 -3.17 -7.25 8.18
N GLU A 109 -4.20 -7.16 9.01
CA GLU A 109 -4.46 -8.08 10.13
C GLU A 109 -5.35 -9.26 9.70
N THR A 110 -6.47 -8.96 9.04
CA THR A 110 -7.51 -9.95 8.73
C THR A 110 -7.42 -10.53 7.33
N GLY A 111 -6.81 -9.81 6.38
CA GLY A 111 -6.79 -10.16 4.97
C GLY A 111 -8.09 -9.81 4.23
N TYR A 112 -8.97 -9.01 4.84
CA TYR A 112 -10.23 -8.55 4.29
C TYR A 112 -10.45 -7.07 4.58
N ILE A 113 -11.32 -6.45 3.80
CA ILE A 113 -11.78 -5.10 4.04
C ILE A 113 -13.31 -5.08 4.03
N SER A 114 -13.92 -4.49 5.06
CA SER A 114 -15.37 -4.47 5.22
C SER A 114 -15.91 -3.09 4.86
N ILE A 115 -16.89 -3.05 3.95
CA ILE A 115 -17.60 -1.84 3.56
C ILE A 115 -19.02 -1.91 4.09
N ALA A 116 -19.28 -1.20 5.19
CA ALA A 116 -20.63 -1.08 5.75
C ALA A 116 -21.45 -0.03 5.01
N ARG A 117 -22.69 -0.35 4.66
CA ARG A 117 -23.73 0.53 4.13
C ARG A 117 -25.03 0.30 4.90
N ALA A 118 -25.97 1.25 4.80
CA ALA A 118 -27.18 1.28 5.63
C ALA A 118 -27.91 -0.07 5.81
N ASN A 119 -27.89 -0.95 4.79
CA ASN A 119 -28.59 -2.23 4.82
C ASN A 119 -27.73 -3.45 4.51
N ARG A 120 -26.42 -3.28 4.26
CA ARG A 120 -25.52 -4.39 3.89
C ARG A 120 -24.07 -4.09 4.26
N THR A 121 -23.40 -5.10 4.76
CA THR A 121 -21.94 -5.13 4.84
C THR A 121 -21.42 -6.03 3.73
N VAL A 122 -20.47 -5.55 2.95
CA VAL A 122 -19.81 -6.32 1.90
C VAL A 122 -18.33 -6.42 2.27
N GLU A 123 -17.81 -7.63 2.23
CA GLU A 123 -16.39 -7.90 2.47
C GLU A 123 -15.68 -8.18 1.15
N PHE A 124 -14.54 -7.56 0.96
CA PHE A 124 -13.65 -7.85 -0.16
C PHE A 124 -12.35 -8.45 0.35
N PRO A 125 -11.83 -9.49 -0.31
CA PRO A 125 -10.52 -10.04 0.06
C PRO A 125 -9.43 -9.00 -0.21
N ALA A 126 -8.45 -8.95 0.68
CA ALA A 126 -7.40 -7.94 0.68
C ALA A 126 -6.08 -8.50 1.25
N ARG A 127 -5.70 -9.71 0.82
CA ARG A 127 -4.39 -10.31 1.14
C ARG A 127 -3.37 -9.87 0.12
N PHE A 128 -2.58 -8.89 0.46
CA PHE A 128 -1.55 -8.30 -0.40
C PHE A 128 -0.22 -8.22 0.34
N GLN A 129 0.86 -8.04 -0.39
CA GLN A 129 2.14 -7.63 0.17
C GLN A 129 2.20 -6.10 0.16
N LEU A 130 2.33 -5.50 1.34
CA LEU A 130 2.56 -4.07 1.45
C LEU A 130 4.04 -3.76 1.20
N VAL A 131 4.30 -2.89 0.24
CA VAL A 131 5.60 -2.25 0.05
C VAL A 131 5.40 -0.75 0.19
N ALA A 132 6.10 -0.13 1.09
CA ALA A 132 6.00 1.30 1.32
C ALA A 132 7.36 1.96 1.20
N ALA A 133 7.38 3.21 0.79
CA ALA A 133 8.58 4.02 0.72
C ALA A 133 8.36 5.38 1.38
N MET A 134 9.37 5.89 2.06
CA MET A 134 9.35 7.23 2.62
C MET A 134 10.76 7.85 2.64
N ASN A 135 10.80 9.16 2.75
CA ASN A 135 12.02 9.88 3.08
C ASN A 135 12.23 9.91 4.62
N PRO A 136 13.46 10.07 5.11
CA PRO A 136 13.74 10.09 6.55
C PRO A 136 13.22 11.37 7.24
N CYS A 137 12.97 12.43 6.46
CA CYS A 137 12.46 13.72 6.93
C CYS A 137 11.82 14.50 5.77
N PRO A 138 11.14 15.64 6.01
CA PRO A 138 10.50 16.42 4.94
C PRO A 138 11.44 16.84 3.81
N CYS A 139 12.69 17.22 4.10
CA CYS A 139 13.67 17.57 3.06
C CYS A 139 14.37 16.35 2.44
N GLY A 140 14.21 15.16 3.03
CA GLY A 140 14.79 13.92 2.54
C GLY A 140 16.26 13.67 2.88
N HIS A 141 16.93 14.58 3.59
CA HIS A 141 18.40 14.52 3.76
C HIS A 141 18.87 14.22 5.19
N LEU A 142 18.00 13.80 6.10
CA LEU A 142 18.41 13.36 7.43
C LEU A 142 19.29 12.11 7.29
N GLY A 143 20.48 12.14 7.87
CA GLY A 143 21.48 11.06 7.75
C GLY A 143 22.22 10.98 6.40
N HIS A 144 21.97 11.89 5.46
CA HIS A 144 22.63 11.85 4.16
C HIS A 144 24.12 12.25 4.27
N PRO A 145 25.06 11.46 3.71
CA PRO A 145 26.51 11.67 3.92
C PRO A 145 27.05 12.96 3.30
N VAL A 146 26.39 13.49 2.25
CA VAL A 146 26.90 14.66 1.49
C VAL A 146 26.02 15.89 1.65
N ARG A 147 24.69 15.71 1.78
CA ARG A 147 23.72 16.81 1.85
C ARG A 147 23.23 17.01 3.27
N ALA A 148 23.46 18.16 3.86
CA ALA A 148 22.96 18.47 5.19
C ALA A 148 21.43 18.56 5.23
N CYS A 149 20.84 17.96 6.26
CA CYS A 149 19.42 18.11 6.55
C CYS A 149 19.14 19.57 6.98
N ARG A 150 18.04 20.14 6.47
CA ARG A 150 17.59 21.50 6.80
C ARG A 150 16.38 21.52 7.73
N CYS A 151 15.89 20.36 8.13
CA CYS A 151 14.73 20.25 9.00
C CYS A 151 15.13 20.45 10.46
N THR A 152 14.27 21.14 11.21
CA THR A 152 14.40 21.17 12.68
C THR A 152 13.99 19.82 13.27
N PRO A 153 14.43 19.47 14.48
CA PRO A 153 14.00 18.24 15.18
C PRO A 153 12.48 18.11 15.25
N ASP A 154 11.76 19.21 15.48
CA ASP A 154 10.31 19.25 15.54
C ASP A 154 9.65 18.91 14.19
N GLN A 155 10.24 19.40 13.09
CA GLN A 155 9.75 19.08 11.74
C GLN A 155 9.94 17.59 11.42
N VAL A 156 11.09 17.02 11.80
CA VAL A 156 11.35 15.58 11.63
C VAL A 156 10.37 14.75 12.44
N SER A 157 10.22 15.07 13.74
CA SER A 157 9.31 14.37 14.64
C SER A 157 7.85 14.43 14.13
N ARG A 158 7.41 15.61 13.72
CA ARG A 158 6.05 15.81 13.18
C ARG A 158 5.81 15.07 11.87
N TYR A 159 6.82 14.93 11.02
CA TYR A 159 6.74 14.16 9.78
C TYR A 159 6.64 12.66 10.06
N GLN A 160 7.48 12.14 10.92
CA GLN A 160 7.50 10.72 11.28
C GLN A 160 6.25 10.31 12.07
N SER A 161 5.72 11.19 12.92
CA SER A 161 4.50 10.94 13.71
C SER A 161 3.19 10.89 12.88
N ARG A 162 3.25 11.19 11.58
CA ARG A 162 2.12 10.94 10.67
C ARG A 162 1.80 9.44 10.54
N LEU A 163 2.81 8.58 10.73
CA LEU A 163 2.65 7.13 10.79
C LEU A 163 2.34 6.73 12.23
N SER A 164 1.21 6.06 12.42
CA SER A 164 0.85 5.57 13.75
C SER A 164 1.68 4.34 14.14
N GLY A 165 2.02 4.21 15.44
CA GLY A 165 2.68 3.02 15.95
C GLY A 165 1.98 1.73 15.53
N PRO A 166 0.66 1.59 15.72
CA PRO A 166 -0.08 0.39 15.30
C PRO A 166 0.00 0.05 13.82
N LEU A 167 0.23 1.02 12.92
CA LEU A 167 0.50 0.74 11.51
C LEU A 167 1.92 0.22 11.32
N LEU A 168 2.91 0.87 11.95
CA LEU A 168 4.31 0.46 11.86
C LEU A 168 4.55 -0.94 12.44
N ASP A 169 3.85 -1.31 13.51
CA ASP A 169 3.90 -2.64 14.13
C ASP A 169 3.44 -3.78 13.18
N ARG A 170 2.72 -3.44 12.10
CA ARG A 170 2.28 -4.39 11.07
C ARG A 170 3.19 -4.44 9.85
N ILE A 171 4.27 -3.68 9.87
CA ILE A 171 5.31 -3.71 8.83
C ILE A 171 6.48 -4.54 9.35
N ASP A 172 6.64 -5.74 8.78
CA ASP A 172 7.59 -6.74 9.26
C ASP A 172 9.05 -6.34 9.07
N LEU A 173 9.34 -5.63 7.98
CA LEU A 173 10.70 -5.29 7.58
C LEU A 173 10.83 -3.78 7.37
N GLN A 174 11.85 -3.18 7.96
CA GLN A 174 12.24 -1.80 7.71
C GLN A 174 13.69 -1.79 7.23
N VAL A 175 13.93 -1.12 6.09
CA VAL A 175 15.25 -1.04 5.44
C VAL A 175 15.59 0.42 5.18
N GLU A 176 16.80 0.82 5.55
CA GLU A 176 17.41 2.12 5.30
C GLU A 176 18.48 2.05 4.20
#